data_48e9ae775e0652217b7436eb706cbd32
#
_entry.id   48e9ae775e0652217b7436eb706cbd32
#
_cell.length_a   1.000
_cell.length_b   1.000
_cell.length_c   1.000
_cell.angle_alpha   90.00
_cell.angle_beta   90.00
_cell.angle_gamma   90.00
#
_symmetry.space_group_name_H-M   'P 1'
#
loop_
_entity.id
_entity.type
_entity.pdbx_description
1 polymer ?
#
loop_
_entity_poly.entity_id
_entity_poly.type
_entity_poly.pdbx_seq_one_letter_code
_entity_poly.pdbx_strand_id
1 'polypeptide(L)'
;VSMNENYFMGLDGFVWFTGVVENRNDPAKLGRVQVRCLGYHTEDLNEIPSADLPWAHVMHPVTDPAMQGLGNSPSFLTEGTWVVGFFRDANEKQQPVIMGSLPGVPASAADASKGFNDPNGKYPSTISHSGHTTGESDVSRLARGSDAENHSSLKGRRTARITGVDTATKPHLSNVSTQSSAETRGDFDEPHPRGVEDTGTSTGQYPFNHVHESESGHIIEIDDTPGGERLHREHKSGTYEEIVADGTKTVKVVGSNYELIAGSSNVQIKGDVNLTIDGTKREFIKGDYILEVLGNYTRKIHKNEQVKIGAGGAGNLEEEIIGNHGFNINNSVIGSIGSGTDDNKNYILTIGGNQATTVGGALAYQVQDRVMLKSSDVIMMHANKRVAMVSINNVDISAGTSMYISAASTMDIKSEAVGTMTFLGDGSTITATNGSSTAIELTAHIHRDTPGLGSNPTSAPEA
;
A
#
# COMPACT_ATOMS: atom_id res chain seq x y z
N VAL A 1 -68.48 -13.77 33.34
CA VAL A 1 -67.87 -14.18 32.07
C VAL A 1 -67.32 -15.56 32.35
N SER A 2 -68.02 -16.66 31.95
CA SER A 2 -67.41 -17.99 32.00
C SER A 2 -66.24 -17.99 31.06
N MET A 3 -65.00 -18.08 31.60
CA MET A 3 -63.86 -18.41 30.78
C MET A 3 -64.18 -19.75 30.10
N ASN A 4 -64.26 -19.74 28.81
CA ASN A 4 -64.51 -20.95 28.03
C ASN A 4 -63.24 -21.78 28.21
N GLU A 5 -63.31 -22.86 29.01
CA GLU A 5 -62.23 -23.75 29.40
C GLU A 5 -61.42 -24.28 28.21
N ASN A 6 -62.07 -24.26 27.03
CA ASN A 6 -61.51 -24.72 25.76
C ASN A 6 -60.42 -23.85 25.15
N TYR A 7 -60.15 -22.68 25.73
CA TYR A 7 -59.07 -21.81 25.26
C TYR A 7 -57.79 -21.90 26.10
N PHE A 8 -57.76 -22.81 27.06
CA PHE A 8 -56.61 -22.98 27.92
C PHE A 8 -55.67 -24.04 27.37
N MET A 9 -54.51 -23.64 26.85
CA MET A 9 -53.50 -24.55 26.31
C MET A 9 -53.12 -25.63 27.31
N GLY A 10 -53.35 -26.91 26.94
CA GLY A 10 -53.04 -28.06 27.76
C GLY A 10 -54.16 -28.57 28.65
N LEU A 11 -55.34 -27.91 28.76
CA LEU A 11 -56.46 -28.38 29.57
C LEU A 11 -57.10 -29.61 28.93
N ASP A 12 -57.27 -29.59 27.56
CA ASP A 12 -57.80 -30.71 26.76
C ASP A 12 -56.69 -31.40 25.93
N GLY A 13 -55.41 -31.17 26.29
CA GLY A 13 -54.26 -31.66 25.54
C GLY A 13 -53.83 -30.73 24.39
N PHE A 14 -52.70 -31.04 23.80
CA PHE A 14 -52.20 -30.33 22.64
C PHE A 14 -52.77 -30.91 21.34
N VAL A 15 -53.31 -30.05 20.49
CA VAL A 15 -53.67 -30.43 19.13
C VAL A 15 -52.50 -30.14 18.23
N TRP A 16 -51.77 -31.18 17.91
CA TRP A 16 -50.55 -31.11 17.10
C TRP A 16 -50.90 -31.09 15.61
N PHE A 17 -50.00 -30.46 14.85
CA PHE A 17 -50.05 -30.53 13.40
C PHE A 17 -48.65 -30.69 12.82
N THR A 18 -48.61 -31.21 11.60
CA THR A 18 -47.51 -31.08 10.66
C THR A 18 -48.02 -30.23 9.51
N GLY A 19 -47.23 -29.39 8.94
CA GLY A 19 -47.69 -28.51 7.86
C GLY A 19 -46.56 -27.99 7.01
N VAL A 20 -46.91 -27.18 6.02
CA VAL A 20 -45.99 -26.54 5.10
C VAL A 20 -46.16 -25.02 5.16
N VAL A 21 -45.08 -24.31 5.25
CA VAL A 21 -45.05 -22.85 5.16
C VAL A 21 -45.35 -22.43 3.72
N GLU A 22 -46.40 -21.59 3.53
CA GLU A 22 -46.76 -21.07 2.21
C GLU A 22 -46.58 -19.56 2.06
N ASN A 23 -46.46 -18.81 3.16
CA ASN A 23 -46.23 -17.38 3.12
C ASN A 23 -45.48 -16.90 4.38
N ARG A 24 -44.44 -16.13 4.19
CA ARG A 24 -43.65 -15.51 5.27
C ARG A 24 -43.72 -13.98 5.29
N ASN A 25 -44.49 -13.38 4.38
CA ASN A 25 -44.63 -11.93 4.29
C ASN A 25 -45.65 -11.40 5.31
N ASP A 26 -45.36 -11.53 6.59
CA ASP A 26 -46.20 -11.08 7.70
C ASP A 26 -46.48 -9.57 7.63
N PRO A 27 -47.72 -9.12 7.42
CA PRO A 27 -48.09 -7.72 7.34
C PRO A 27 -47.82 -6.95 8.65
N ALA A 28 -47.87 -7.66 9.80
CA ALA A 28 -47.55 -7.08 11.09
C ALA A 28 -46.05 -7.05 11.41
N LYS A 29 -45.20 -7.65 10.57
CA LYS A 29 -43.75 -7.73 10.76
C LYS A 29 -43.33 -8.33 12.11
N LEU A 30 -44.06 -9.35 12.55
CA LEU A 30 -43.82 -10.08 13.80
C LEU A 30 -43.09 -11.41 13.57
N GLY A 31 -42.61 -11.68 12.34
CA GLY A 31 -41.95 -12.94 11.97
C GLY A 31 -42.88 -14.16 11.89
N ARG A 32 -44.20 -13.95 11.84
CA ARG A 32 -45.17 -15.02 11.64
C ARG A 32 -45.14 -15.54 10.21
N VAL A 33 -45.61 -16.75 10.04
CA VAL A 33 -45.77 -17.39 8.73
C VAL A 33 -47.15 -17.99 8.56
N GLN A 34 -47.64 -18.10 7.33
CA GLN A 34 -48.86 -18.85 7.07
C GLN A 34 -48.53 -20.30 6.75
N VAL A 35 -49.24 -21.22 7.41
CA VAL A 35 -48.94 -22.65 7.34
C VAL A 35 -50.20 -23.41 6.95
N ARG A 36 -50.08 -24.22 5.91
CA ARG A 36 -51.13 -25.22 5.58
C ARG A 36 -50.88 -26.45 6.43
N CYS A 37 -51.83 -26.75 7.32
CA CYS A 37 -51.73 -27.84 8.29
C CYS A 37 -52.32 -29.11 7.72
N LEU A 38 -51.52 -30.20 7.69
CA LEU A 38 -51.93 -31.48 7.18
C LEU A 38 -53.05 -32.08 8.04
N GLY A 39 -54.11 -32.58 7.38
CA GLY A 39 -55.29 -33.13 8.03
C GLY A 39 -56.31 -32.08 8.51
N TYR A 40 -55.98 -30.79 8.41
CA TYR A 40 -56.89 -29.69 8.75
C TYR A 40 -57.21 -28.78 7.56
N HIS A 41 -56.32 -28.64 6.63
CA HIS A 41 -56.49 -27.85 5.40
C HIS A 41 -56.40 -28.75 4.18
N THR A 42 -57.22 -28.47 3.14
CA THR A 42 -57.15 -29.13 1.84
C THR A 42 -55.93 -28.67 1.03
N GLU A 43 -55.46 -29.47 0.09
CA GLU A 43 -54.45 -29.08 -0.91
C GLU A 43 -55.04 -28.22 -2.04
N ASP A 44 -56.38 -28.15 -2.16
CA ASP A 44 -57.03 -27.36 -3.18
C ASP A 44 -56.98 -25.87 -2.83
N LEU A 45 -56.25 -25.12 -3.64
CA LEU A 45 -56.09 -23.67 -3.46
C LEU A 45 -57.34 -22.87 -3.82
N ASN A 46 -58.34 -23.49 -4.53
CA ASN A 46 -59.61 -22.85 -4.80
C ASN A 46 -60.52 -22.89 -3.56
N GLU A 47 -60.39 -23.89 -2.71
CA GLU A 47 -61.15 -24.00 -1.47
C GLU A 47 -60.50 -23.19 -0.34
N ILE A 48 -59.18 -23.31 -0.18
CA ILE A 48 -58.42 -22.56 0.82
C ILE A 48 -57.19 -21.97 0.14
N PRO A 49 -57.23 -20.72 -0.32
CA PRO A 49 -56.09 -20.02 -0.83
C PRO A 49 -55.00 -19.87 0.23
N SER A 50 -53.71 -19.79 -0.16
CA SER A 50 -52.61 -19.59 0.77
C SER A 50 -52.73 -18.29 1.59
N ALA A 51 -53.36 -17.25 1.03
CA ALA A 51 -53.61 -15.99 1.70
C ALA A 51 -54.63 -16.08 2.86
N ASP A 52 -55.50 -17.08 2.84
CA ASP A 52 -56.53 -17.28 3.85
C ASP A 52 -56.09 -18.19 5.01
N LEU A 53 -54.88 -18.73 4.93
CA LEU A 53 -54.30 -19.55 6.00
C LEU A 53 -54.05 -18.72 7.26
N PRO A 54 -54.19 -19.28 8.45
CA PRO A 54 -53.94 -18.59 9.70
C PRO A 54 -52.44 -18.28 9.86
N TRP A 55 -52.14 -17.13 10.47
CA TRP A 55 -50.77 -16.73 10.81
C TRP A 55 -50.25 -17.49 12.02
N ALA A 56 -49.25 -18.32 11.82
CA ALA A 56 -48.57 -19.07 12.86
C ALA A 56 -47.44 -18.22 13.52
N HIS A 57 -47.40 -18.22 14.82
CA HIS A 57 -46.23 -17.73 15.55
C HIS A 57 -45.11 -18.77 15.51
N VAL A 58 -43.90 -18.34 15.25
CA VAL A 58 -42.73 -19.21 15.34
C VAL A 58 -42.19 -19.14 16.77
N MET A 59 -42.08 -20.28 17.44
CA MET A 59 -41.54 -20.37 18.78
C MET A 59 -40.03 -20.22 18.74
N HIS A 60 -39.49 -19.31 19.54
CA HIS A 60 -38.08 -19.08 19.66
C HIS A 60 -37.48 -19.88 20.82
N PRO A 61 -36.19 -20.21 20.80
CA PRO A 61 -35.52 -20.82 21.93
C PRO A 61 -35.50 -19.85 23.13
N VAL A 62 -35.40 -20.37 24.36
CA VAL A 62 -35.37 -19.56 25.59
C VAL A 62 -34.17 -18.60 25.70
N THR A 63 -33.20 -18.75 24.83
CA THR A 63 -32.04 -17.85 24.69
C THR A 63 -32.33 -16.62 23.81
N ASP A 64 -33.52 -16.56 23.20
CA ASP A 64 -33.97 -15.48 22.36
C ASP A 64 -35.19 -14.79 23.00
N PRO A 65 -35.14 -13.48 23.30
CA PRO A 65 -36.26 -12.78 23.93
C PRO A 65 -37.53 -12.73 23.07
N ALA A 66 -37.41 -12.84 21.73
CA ALA A 66 -38.51 -12.85 20.76
C ALA A 66 -39.50 -11.66 20.85
N MET A 67 -39.15 -10.60 21.55
CA MET A 67 -40.01 -9.44 21.80
C MET A 67 -39.20 -8.12 21.75
N GLN A 68 -39.94 -7.04 21.55
CA GLN A 68 -39.36 -5.66 21.59
C GLN A 68 -38.25 -5.40 20.57
N GLY A 69 -38.25 -6.13 19.47
CA GLY A 69 -37.24 -6.00 18.40
C GLY A 69 -35.86 -6.57 18.77
N LEU A 70 -35.78 -7.41 19.80
CA LEU A 70 -34.58 -8.11 20.23
C LEU A 70 -34.64 -9.59 19.84
N GLY A 71 -33.46 -10.18 19.57
CA GLY A 71 -33.34 -11.60 19.23
C GLY A 71 -33.20 -11.86 17.73
N ASN A 72 -33.53 -13.10 17.31
CA ASN A 72 -33.42 -13.55 15.92
C ASN A 72 -34.79 -13.44 15.22
N SER A 73 -34.95 -12.47 14.33
CA SER A 73 -36.22 -12.25 13.60
C SER A 73 -35.91 -11.64 12.22
N PRO A 74 -36.66 -12.01 11.16
CA PRO A 74 -37.60 -13.12 11.10
C PRO A 74 -36.91 -14.48 11.18
N SER A 75 -37.72 -15.57 11.30
CA SER A 75 -37.21 -16.94 11.21
C SER A 75 -36.62 -17.23 9.83
N PHE A 76 -35.70 -18.21 9.72
CA PHE A 76 -35.17 -18.68 8.43
C PHE A 76 -36.11 -19.61 7.64
N LEU A 77 -37.39 -19.77 8.08
CA LEU A 77 -38.36 -20.58 7.37
C LEU A 77 -38.66 -19.96 6.00
N THR A 78 -38.51 -20.77 4.96
CA THR A 78 -38.91 -20.43 3.59
C THR A 78 -40.21 -21.11 3.25
N GLU A 79 -40.89 -20.63 2.22
CA GLU A 79 -42.05 -21.33 1.64
C GLU A 79 -41.62 -22.73 1.19
N GLY A 80 -42.50 -23.71 1.32
CA GLY A 80 -42.18 -25.12 1.08
C GLY A 80 -41.56 -25.88 2.26
N THR A 81 -41.17 -25.17 3.35
CA THR A 81 -40.59 -25.80 4.54
C THR A 81 -41.65 -26.58 5.33
N TRP A 82 -41.36 -27.85 5.61
CA TRP A 82 -42.16 -28.66 6.51
C TRP A 82 -41.88 -28.28 7.95
N VAL A 83 -42.99 -28.13 8.72
CA VAL A 83 -42.94 -27.72 10.12
C VAL A 83 -43.82 -28.58 10.99
N VAL A 84 -43.49 -28.66 12.27
CA VAL A 84 -44.33 -29.25 13.32
C VAL A 84 -44.68 -28.18 14.34
N GLY A 85 -45.90 -28.25 14.83
CA GLY A 85 -46.43 -27.30 15.80
C GLY A 85 -47.70 -27.76 16.48
N PHE A 86 -48.37 -26.85 17.15
CA PHE A 86 -49.63 -27.08 17.83
C PHE A 86 -50.54 -25.86 17.71
N PHE A 87 -51.86 -26.08 17.86
CA PHE A 87 -52.82 -25.00 17.96
C PHE A 87 -53.01 -24.59 19.41
N ARG A 88 -52.78 -23.31 19.69
CA ARG A 88 -52.94 -22.75 21.04
C ARG A 88 -54.41 -22.66 21.48
N ASP A 89 -55.31 -22.52 20.53
CA ASP A 89 -56.76 -22.42 20.70
C ASP A 89 -57.48 -23.76 20.50
N ALA A 90 -56.78 -24.86 20.45
CA ALA A 90 -57.25 -26.22 20.39
C ALA A 90 -58.41 -26.46 19.37
N ASN A 91 -59.63 -26.03 19.68
CA ASN A 91 -60.85 -26.34 18.89
C ASN A 91 -60.96 -25.47 17.63
N GLU A 92 -60.67 -24.19 17.72
CA GLU A 92 -60.81 -23.23 16.61
C GLU A 92 -59.75 -23.36 15.55
N LYS A 93 -58.52 -23.82 15.94
CA LYS A 93 -57.37 -24.04 15.07
C LYS A 93 -56.93 -22.80 14.26
N GLN A 94 -57.17 -21.61 14.84
CA GLN A 94 -56.82 -20.32 14.22
C GLN A 94 -55.54 -19.71 14.78
N GLN A 95 -54.97 -20.32 15.82
CA GLN A 95 -53.75 -19.82 16.47
C GLN A 95 -52.62 -20.88 16.44
N PRO A 96 -52.08 -21.19 15.27
CA PRO A 96 -50.98 -22.14 15.17
C PRO A 96 -49.73 -21.56 15.75
N VAL A 97 -48.89 -22.42 16.37
CA VAL A 97 -47.56 -22.13 16.86
C VAL A 97 -46.63 -23.18 16.29
N ILE A 98 -45.59 -22.74 15.62
CA ILE A 98 -44.53 -23.60 15.06
C ILE A 98 -43.46 -23.82 16.12
N MET A 99 -43.11 -25.07 16.37
CA MET A 99 -42.05 -25.47 17.29
C MET A 99 -40.71 -25.73 16.58
N GLY A 100 -40.74 -26.19 15.34
CA GLY A 100 -39.55 -26.48 14.56
C GLY A 100 -39.85 -26.89 13.13
N SER A 101 -38.79 -26.93 12.32
CA SER A 101 -38.82 -27.45 10.96
C SER A 101 -38.44 -28.92 10.92
N LEU A 102 -38.96 -29.64 9.92
CA LEU A 102 -38.67 -31.05 9.71
C LEU A 102 -37.81 -31.19 8.46
N PRO A 103 -36.58 -31.70 8.60
CA PRO A 103 -35.75 -32.02 7.46
C PRO A 103 -36.24 -33.31 6.77
N GLY A 104 -35.99 -33.43 5.48
CA GLY A 104 -36.35 -34.60 4.70
C GLY A 104 -35.58 -34.70 3.39
N VAL A 105 -36.05 -35.61 2.55
CA VAL A 105 -35.56 -35.70 1.17
C VAL A 105 -36.75 -35.38 0.24
N PRO A 106 -36.69 -34.27 -0.50
CA PRO A 106 -37.77 -33.90 -1.41
C PRO A 106 -37.92 -34.94 -2.52
N ALA A 107 -39.13 -35.46 -2.71
CA ALA A 107 -39.42 -36.44 -3.74
C ALA A 107 -39.73 -35.80 -5.11
N SER A 108 -40.18 -34.55 -5.11
CA SER A 108 -40.54 -33.80 -6.31
C SER A 108 -40.23 -32.33 -6.16
N ALA A 109 -40.08 -31.63 -7.28
CA ALA A 109 -40.00 -30.18 -7.30
C ALA A 109 -41.30 -29.54 -6.79
N ALA A 110 -41.25 -28.27 -6.40
CA ALA A 110 -42.39 -27.50 -5.96
C ALA A 110 -43.49 -27.45 -7.06
N ASP A 111 -44.71 -27.64 -6.65
CA ASP A 111 -45.92 -27.51 -7.49
C ASP A 111 -46.75 -26.33 -6.97
N ALA A 112 -46.58 -25.16 -7.54
CA ALA A 112 -47.26 -23.93 -7.15
C ALA A 112 -48.78 -23.98 -7.41
N SER A 113 -49.28 -25.01 -8.10
CA SER A 113 -50.74 -25.20 -8.35
C SER A 113 -51.46 -25.88 -7.20
N LYS A 114 -50.73 -26.39 -6.20
CA LYS A 114 -51.27 -27.16 -5.08
C LYS A 114 -50.81 -26.59 -3.74
N GLY A 115 -51.68 -26.71 -2.75
CA GLY A 115 -51.31 -26.49 -1.36
C GLY A 115 -50.25 -27.47 -0.88
N PHE A 116 -49.66 -27.23 0.29
CA PHE A 116 -48.51 -27.96 0.85
C PHE A 116 -47.24 -27.86 -0.03
N ASN A 117 -47.14 -26.83 -0.82
CA ASN A 117 -46.02 -26.52 -1.67
C ASN A 117 -45.62 -25.03 -1.48
N ASP A 118 -44.48 -24.66 -2.03
CA ASP A 118 -44.14 -23.25 -2.19
C ASP A 118 -45.00 -22.63 -3.30
N PRO A 119 -45.85 -21.62 -3.00
CA PRO A 119 -46.66 -20.96 -4.02
C PRO A 119 -45.85 -20.25 -5.10
N ASN A 120 -44.56 -19.92 -4.82
CA ASN A 120 -43.66 -19.31 -5.77
C ASN A 120 -42.93 -20.35 -6.67
N GLY A 121 -43.12 -21.63 -6.41
CA GLY A 121 -42.52 -22.72 -7.15
C GLY A 121 -41.00 -22.81 -7.00
N LYS A 122 -40.43 -22.25 -5.93
CA LYS A 122 -38.96 -22.10 -5.75
C LYS A 122 -38.36 -23.25 -4.93
N TYR A 123 -39.07 -23.70 -3.87
CA TYR A 123 -38.56 -24.69 -2.93
C TYR A 123 -39.52 -25.89 -2.76
N PRO A 124 -39.03 -27.14 -2.77
CA PRO A 124 -37.70 -27.56 -3.17
C PRO A 124 -37.44 -27.36 -4.66
N SER A 125 -36.27 -26.99 -5.03
CA SER A 125 -35.89 -26.68 -6.41
C SER A 125 -35.07 -27.82 -7.01
N THR A 126 -35.24 -28.07 -8.30
CA THR A 126 -34.32 -28.94 -9.06
C THR A 126 -32.97 -28.30 -9.31
N ILE A 127 -32.91 -26.94 -9.27
CA ILE A 127 -31.71 -26.16 -9.39
C ILE A 127 -31.86 -25.00 -8.41
N SER A 128 -31.41 -25.15 -7.18
CA SER A 128 -31.59 -24.10 -6.18
C SER A 128 -30.47 -23.05 -6.23
N HIS A 129 -30.68 -21.91 -5.59
CA HIS A 129 -29.66 -20.94 -5.26
C HIS A 129 -28.55 -21.53 -4.41
N SER A 130 -28.93 -22.42 -3.50
CA SER A 130 -28.04 -23.17 -2.64
C SER A 130 -27.63 -24.49 -3.26
N GLY A 131 -28.18 -24.83 -4.44
CA GLY A 131 -27.83 -26.02 -5.17
C GLY A 131 -28.48 -27.29 -4.72
N HIS A 132 -29.62 -27.21 -4.09
CA HIS A 132 -30.46 -28.39 -3.91
C HIS A 132 -30.94 -28.94 -5.25
N THR A 133 -30.92 -30.23 -5.37
CA THR A 133 -31.64 -30.98 -6.42
C THR A 133 -32.71 -31.84 -5.79
N THR A 134 -33.77 -32.12 -6.53
CA THR A 134 -34.76 -33.10 -6.10
C THR A 134 -34.09 -34.43 -5.78
N GLY A 135 -34.38 -35.00 -4.61
CA GLY A 135 -33.73 -36.21 -4.11
C GLY A 135 -32.53 -35.98 -3.20
N GLU A 136 -32.00 -34.75 -3.08
CA GLU A 136 -31.04 -34.40 -2.02
C GLU A 136 -31.77 -34.17 -0.68
N SER A 137 -31.04 -34.39 0.41
CA SER A 137 -31.49 -33.97 1.73
C SER A 137 -31.60 -32.44 1.79
N ASP A 138 -32.63 -31.91 2.42
CA ASP A 138 -32.79 -30.48 2.71
C ASP A 138 -31.91 -29.97 3.90
N VAL A 139 -31.07 -30.83 4.47
CA VAL A 139 -29.97 -30.45 5.31
C VAL A 139 -28.87 -29.81 4.45
N SER A 140 -28.19 -28.77 4.96
CA SER A 140 -27.17 -28.03 4.22
C SER A 140 -26.13 -28.93 3.53
N ARG A 141 -25.94 -28.71 2.23
CA ARG A 141 -24.94 -29.42 1.43
C ARG A 141 -23.51 -29.23 1.98
N LEU A 142 -23.24 -28.01 2.42
CA LEU A 142 -21.92 -27.65 2.97
C LEU A 142 -21.62 -28.47 4.22
N ALA A 143 -22.63 -28.68 5.08
CA ALA A 143 -22.48 -29.55 6.26
C ALA A 143 -22.15 -30.99 5.87
N ARG A 144 -22.67 -31.47 4.73
CA ARG A 144 -22.40 -32.82 4.20
C ARG A 144 -21.12 -32.93 3.38
N GLY A 145 -20.38 -31.83 3.18
CA GLY A 145 -19.18 -31.81 2.36
C GLY A 145 -19.42 -31.99 0.86
N SER A 146 -20.66 -31.76 0.39
CA SER A 146 -21.07 -32.04 -1.01
C SER A 146 -21.14 -30.81 -1.92
N ASP A 147 -20.65 -29.66 -1.49
CA ASP A 147 -20.74 -28.40 -2.23
C ASP A 147 -19.89 -28.38 -3.49
N ALA A 148 -18.80 -29.11 -3.50
CA ALA A 148 -17.79 -29.02 -4.54
C ALA A 148 -18.15 -29.76 -5.84
N GLU A 149 -18.85 -30.87 -5.73
CA GLU A 149 -19.14 -31.71 -6.91
C GLU A 149 -20.35 -31.21 -7.71
N ASN A 150 -21.35 -30.61 -7.02
CA ASN A 150 -22.65 -30.34 -7.61
C ASN A 150 -22.93 -28.86 -7.91
N HIS A 151 -22.09 -27.92 -7.46
CA HIS A 151 -22.35 -26.48 -7.60
C HIS A 151 -21.18 -25.67 -8.09
N SER A 152 -21.01 -25.66 -9.42
CA SER A 152 -20.06 -24.83 -10.13
C SER A 152 -20.13 -23.34 -9.75
N SER A 153 -21.30 -22.82 -9.36
CA SER A 153 -21.47 -21.43 -8.97
C SER A 153 -20.82 -21.11 -7.62
N LEU A 154 -20.95 -22.00 -6.61
CA LEU A 154 -20.30 -21.84 -5.32
C LEU A 154 -18.79 -22.08 -5.42
N LYS A 155 -18.41 -23.14 -6.12
CA LYS A 155 -17.01 -23.41 -6.43
C LYS A 155 -16.37 -22.22 -7.15
N GLY A 156 -17.03 -21.69 -8.19
CA GLY A 156 -16.54 -20.53 -8.92
C GLY A 156 -16.39 -19.28 -8.03
N ARG A 157 -17.28 -19.07 -7.05
CA ARG A 157 -17.15 -17.95 -6.10
C ARG A 157 -16.00 -18.15 -5.13
N ARG A 158 -15.87 -19.33 -4.54
CA ARG A 158 -14.82 -19.64 -3.57
C ARG A 158 -13.43 -19.70 -4.18
N THR A 159 -13.33 -20.17 -5.42
CA THR A 159 -12.05 -20.29 -6.14
C THR A 159 -11.75 -19.09 -7.04
N ALA A 160 -12.73 -18.19 -7.27
CA ALA A 160 -12.51 -17.03 -8.12
C ALA A 160 -11.44 -16.11 -7.51
N ARG A 161 -10.36 -15.94 -8.24
CA ARG A 161 -9.30 -14.98 -7.89
C ARG A 161 -9.78 -13.55 -8.13
N ILE A 162 -9.27 -12.61 -7.35
CA ILE A 162 -9.55 -11.19 -7.59
C ILE A 162 -8.91 -10.81 -8.92
N THR A 163 -9.71 -10.27 -9.84
CA THR A 163 -9.22 -9.80 -11.13
C THR A 163 -8.11 -8.75 -10.94
N GLY A 164 -6.97 -8.95 -11.57
CA GLY A 164 -5.81 -8.04 -11.48
C GLY A 164 -4.83 -8.35 -10.35
N VAL A 165 -5.13 -9.30 -9.47
CA VAL A 165 -4.08 -9.92 -8.64
C VAL A 165 -3.37 -10.91 -9.53
N ASP A 166 -2.37 -10.40 -10.23
CA ASP A 166 -1.60 -11.19 -11.16
C ASP A 166 -0.58 -12.04 -10.43
N THR A 167 -0.57 -13.33 -10.69
CA THR A 167 0.48 -14.25 -10.28
C THR A 167 1.75 -14.08 -11.10
N ALA A 168 1.72 -13.21 -12.14
CA ALA A 168 2.88 -12.95 -12.95
C ALA A 168 4.01 -12.33 -12.10
N THR A 169 5.20 -12.81 -12.35
CA THR A 169 6.45 -12.33 -11.78
C THR A 169 6.56 -10.80 -11.90
N LYS A 170 6.33 -10.10 -10.80
CA LYS A 170 6.53 -8.64 -10.74
C LYS A 170 7.93 -8.33 -10.23
N PRO A 171 8.60 -7.29 -10.74
CA PRO A 171 9.94 -6.92 -10.28
C PRO A 171 9.94 -6.63 -8.77
N HIS A 172 10.81 -7.31 -8.07
CA HIS A 172 10.98 -7.18 -6.62
C HIS A 172 11.96 -6.06 -6.26
N LEU A 173 11.80 -5.46 -5.08
CA LEU A 173 12.82 -4.61 -4.48
C LEU A 173 13.95 -5.49 -3.95
N SER A 174 14.92 -5.84 -4.76
CA SER A 174 16.13 -6.43 -4.27
C SER A 174 17.29 -5.50 -4.54
N ASN A 175 18.30 -5.59 -3.76
CA ASN A 175 19.57 -4.88 -3.78
C ASN A 175 19.71 -3.71 -4.77
N VAL A 176 19.60 -2.49 -4.29
CA VAL A 176 19.87 -1.26 -5.06
C VAL A 176 21.30 -1.24 -5.60
N SER A 177 22.22 -2.02 -5.03
CA SER A 177 23.63 -2.05 -5.42
C SER A 177 23.94 -3.01 -6.57
N THR A 178 23.09 -3.97 -6.86
CA THR A 178 23.25 -4.87 -7.99
C THR A 178 22.20 -4.56 -9.03
N GLN A 179 22.58 -3.90 -10.09
CA GLN A 179 21.76 -3.67 -11.28
C GLN A 179 21.51 -4.98 -12.05
N SER A 180 21.23 -6.08 -11.37
CA SER A 180 20.79 -7.26 -12.09
C SER A 180 19.33 -7.09 -12.48
N SER A 181 19.15 -7.02 -13.76
CA SER A 181 17.87 -7.08 -14.43
C SER A 181 17.08 -8.30 -14.00
N ALA A 182 15.79 -8.12 -13.75
CA ALA A 182 14.82 -9.16 -13.50
C ALA A 182 14.98 -9.88 -12.14
N GLU A 183 14.70 -9.15 -11.12
CA GLU A 183 14.33 -9.72 -9.84
C GLU A 183 12.85 -10.05 -9.89
N THR A 184 12.58 -11.31 -9.83
CA THR A 184 11.23 -11.82 -9.74
C THR A 184 10.75 -11.65 -8.31
N ARG A 185 9.67 -10.90 -8.16
CA ARG A 185 8.84 -10.93 -6.97
C ARG A 185 8.33 -12.35 -6.81
N GLY A 186 8.43 -12.90 -5.60
CA GLY A 186 7.71 -14.13 -5.28
C GLY A 186 6.24 -13.94 -5.66
N ASP A 187 5.65 -14.94 -6.29
CA ASP A 187 4.24 -14.89 -6.67
C ASP A 187 3.40 -14.62 -5.41
N PHE A 188 2.50 -13.64 -5.48
CA PHE A 188 1.46 -13.53 -4.48
C PHE A 188 0.48 -14.64 -4.75
N ASP A 189 0.58 -15.72 -3.99
CA ASP A 189 -0.38 -16.80 -4.02
C ASP A 189 -1.61 -16.37 -3.21
N GLU A 190 -2.72 -16.14 -3.91
CA GLU A 190 -3.98 -15.82 -3.26
C GLU A 190 -4.47 -17.08 -2.53
N PRO A 191 -4.57 -17.07 -1.17
CA PRO A 191 -5.01 -18.24 -0.45
C PRO A 191 -6.45 -18.58 -0.84
N HIS A 192 -6.68 -19.85 -1.13
CA HIS A 192 -8.04 -20.37 -1.28
C HIS A 192 -8.68 -20.60 0.08
N PRO A 193 -10.01 -20.43 0.22
CA PRO A 193 -10.71 -20.88 1.40
C PRO A 193 -10.41 -22.37 1.61
N ARG A 194 -10.01 -22.71 2.84
CA ARG A 194 -9.83 -24.13 3.18
C ARG A 194 -11.17 -24.85 3.11
N GLY A 195 -11.20 -26.03 2.54
CA GLY A 195 -12.44 -26.73 2.24
C GLY A 195 -12.84 -26.69 0.77
N VAL A 196 -12.13 -25.86 -0.03
CA VAL A 196 -12.16 -25.91 -1.48
C VAL A 196 -10.72 -25.99 -1.96
N GLU A 197 -10.18 -27.19 -2.01
CA GLU A 197 -8.89 -27.41 -2.69
C GLU A 197 -9.05 -27.13 -4.19
N ASP A 198 -7.93 -26.96 -4.89
CA ASP A 198 -7.92 -26.85 -6.36
C ASP A 198 -8.65 -28.02 -7.06
N THR A 199 -8.75 -29.15 -6.38
CA THR A 199 -9.53 -30.32 -6.80
C THR A 199 -11.04 -30.14 -6.62
N GLY A 200 -11.47 -29.10 -5.90
CA GLY A 200 -12.88 -28.79 -5.65
C GLY A 200 -13.54 -29.65 -4.57
N THR A 201 -12.77 -30.35 -3.75
CA THR A 201 -13.30 -31.18 -2.68
C THR A 201 -13.34 -30.36 -1.39
N SER A 202 -14.52 -30.27 -0.76
CA SER A 202 -14.63 -29.70 0.59
C SER A 202 -13.94 -30.60 1.60
N THR A 203 -13.18 -30.01 2.54
CA THR A 203 -12.58 -30.77 3.65
C THR A 203 -13.53 -30.97 4.81
N GLY A 204 -14.65 -30.24 4.87
CA GLY A 204 -15.67 -30.39 5.91
C GLY A 204 -16.31 -31.77 5.84
N GLN A 205 -16.40 -32.44 6.97
CA GLN A 205 -16.99 -33.79 7.07
C GLN A 205 -18.27 -33.75 7.92
N TYR A 206 -19.31 -34.39 7.43
CA TYR A 206 -20.50 -34.62 8.23
C TYR A 206 -20.17 -35.63 9.34
N PRO A 207 -20.61 -35.45 10.60
CA PRO A 207 -21.49 -34.37 11.10
C PRO A 207 -20.76 -33.17 11.73
N PHE A 208 -19.50 -32.95 11.44
CA PHE A 208 -18.65 -31.99 12.15
C PHE A 208 -18.78 -30.56 11.65
N ASN A 209 -19.20 -30.34 10.39
CA ASN A 209 -19.32 -29.00 9.83
C ASN A 209 -20.72 -28.42 10.11
N HIS A 210 -20.80 -27.43 10.98
CA HIS A 210 -22.01 -26.71 11.35
C HIS A 210 -22.18 -25.48 10.45
N VAL A 211 -23.22 -25.47 9.62
CA VAL A 211 -23.40 -24.46 8.57
C VAL A 211 -24.67 -23.66 8.76
N HIS A 212 -24.52 -22.35 8.67
CA HIS A 212 -25.62 -21.40 8.46
C HIS A 212 -25.53 -20.86 7.04
N GLU A 213 -26.46 -21.26 6.17
CA GLU A 213 -26.55 -20.77 4.80
C GLU A 213 -27.83 -19.99 4.61
N SER A 214 -27.75 -18.76 4.13
CA SER A 214 -28.93 -17.95 3.83
C SER A 214 -29.46 -18.23 2.41
N GLU A 215 -30.69 -17.88 2.17
CA GLU A 215 -31.34 -18.01 0.86
C GLU A 215 -30.58 -17.33 -0.29
N SER A 216 -29.91 -16.23 -0.03
CA SER A 216 -29.09 -15.52 -1.01
C SER A 216 -27.65 -16.07 -1.16
N GLY A 217 -27.26 -17.04 -0.33
CA GLY A 217 -25.95 -17.68 -0.34
C GLY A 217 -24.89 -16.98 0.50
N HIS A 218 -25.27 -16.32 1.60
CA HIS A 218 -24.33 -15.96 2.66
C HIS A 218 -24.09 -17.18 3.54
N ILE A 219 -22.87 -17.38 3.99
CA ILE A 219 -22.45 -18.59 4.69
C ILE A 219 -21.73 -18.23 5.98
N ILE A 220 -22.02 -18.97 7.03
CA ILE A 220 -21.23 -19.03 8.27
C ILE A 220 -21.03 -20.51 8.58
N GLU A 221 -19.77 -20.92 8.73
CA GLU A 221 -19.40 -22.30 9.05
C GLU A 221 -18.54 -22.33 10.31
N ILE A 222 -18.87 -23.30 11.18
CA ILE A 222 -18.03 -23.73 12.29
C ILE A 222 -17.75 -25.20 12.01
N ASP A 223 -16.54 -25.49 11.56
CA ASP A 223 -16.12 -26.82 11.14
C ASP A 223 -15.21 -27.40 12.19
N ASP A 224 -15.69 -28.46 12.85
CA ASP A 224 -14.98 -29.24 13.86
C ASP A 224 -14.37 -30.53 13.27
N THR A 225 -14.27 -30.62 11.94
CA THR A 225 -13.66 -31.78 11.28
C THR A 225 -12.24 -31.99 11.81
N PRO A 226 -11.89 -33.17 12.37
CA PRO A 226 -10.58 -33.39 12.97
C PRO A 226 -9.41 -33.13 12.01
N GLY A 227 -8.53 -32.20 12.38
CA GLY A 227 -7.41 -31.75 11.57
C GLY A 227 -7.77 -30.81 10.41
N GLY A 228 -9.04 -30.45 10.32
CA GLY A 228 -9.58 -29.53 9.33
C GLY A 228 -10.43 -28.40 9.94
N GLU A 229 -10.29 -28.20 11.25
CA GLU A 229 -11.06 -27.23 12.02
C GLU A 229 -10.97 -25.84 11.40
N ARG A 230 -12.11 -25.15 11.32
CA ARG A 230 -12.13 -23.78 10.79
C ARG A 230 -13.34 -22.97 11.24
N LEU A 231 -13.14 -21.66 11.26
CA LEU A 231 -14.20 -20.66 11.33
C LEU A 231 -14.25 -19.94 9.98
N HIS A 232 -15.42 -19.91 9.34
CA HIS A 232 -15.57 -19.29 8.03
C HIS A 232 -16.82 -18.42 7.96
N ARG A 233 -16.71 -17.23 7.37
CA ARG A 233 -17.82 -16.32 7.10
C ARG A 233 -17.68 -15.74 5.71
N GLU A 234 -18.68 -15.97 4.86
CA GLU A 234 -18.65 -15.54 3.46
C GLU A 234 -19.89 -14.73 3.07
N HIS A 235 -19.66 -13.63 2.38
CA HIS A 235 -20.71 -12.92 1.65
C HIS A 235 -20.89 -13.52 0.26
N LYS A 236 -22.11 -13.53 -0.28
CA LYS A 236 -22.42 -14.07 -1.62
C LYS A 236 -21.56 -13.52 -2.78
N SER A 237 -20.87 -12.41 -2.61
CA SER A 237 -19.95 -11.85 -3.60
C SER A 237 -18.56 -12.51 -3.60
N GLY A 238 -18.27 -13.41 -2.65
CA GLY A 238 -16.96 -14.02 -2.46
C GLY A 238 -16.03 -13.25 -1.52
N THR A 239 -16.51 -12.18 -0.84
CA THR A 239 -15.81 -11.58 0.30
C THR A 239 -15.93 -12.50 1.48
N TYR A 240 -14.82 -12.91 2.09
CA TYR A 240 -14.81 -13.83 3.23
C TYR A 240 -13.74 -13.52 4.28
N GLU A 241 -13.96 -14.07 5.44
CA GLU A 241 -13.00 -14.18 6.53
C GLU A 241 -12.93 -15.64 6.98
N GLU A 242 -11.73 -16.18 7.09
CA GLU A 242 -11.51 -17.58 7.48
C GLU A 242 -10.34 -17.68 8.46
N ILE A 243 -10.49 -18.54 9.47
CA ILE A 243 -9.43 -18.95 10.38
C ILE A 243 -9.37 -20.47 10.31
N VAL A 244 -8.21 -21.01 9.97
CA VAL A 244 -7.99 -22.45 9.80
C VAL A 244 -7.28 -23.06 11.02
N ALA A 245 -7.15 -24.39 11.05
CA ALA A 245 -6.72 -25.18 12.20
C ALA A 245 -5.35 -24.78 12.80
N ASP A 246 -4.44 -24.27 11.99
CA ASP A 246 -3.13 -23.75 12.46
C ASP A 246 -3.19 -22.30 12.98
N GLY A 247 -4.37 -21.67 12.99
CA GLY A 247 -4.59 -20.30 13.40
C GLY A 247 -4.34 -19.26 12.30
N THR A 248 -4.00 -19.68 11.09
CA THR A 248 -3.85 -18.76 9.95
C THR A 248 -5.19 -18.08 9.64
N LYS A 249 -5.18 -16.75 9.63
CA LYS A 249 -6.35 -15.92 9.29
C LYS A 249 -6.21 -15.35 7.89
N THR A 250 -7.23 -15.55 7.08
CA THR A 250 -7.38 -14.96 5.74
C THR A 250 -8.57 -14.02 5.70
N VAL A 251 -8.38 -12.84 5.13
CA VAL A 251 -9.46 -11.90 4.81
C VAL A 251 -9.38 -11.56 3.33
N LYS A 252 -10.44 -11.86 2.59
CA LYS A 252 -10.59 -11.51 1.17
C LYS A 252 -11.70 -10.50 1.01
N VAL A 253 -11.42 -9.37 0.38
CA VAL A 253 -12.41 -8.33 0.08
C VAL A 253 -12.49 -8.15 -1.44
N VAL A 254 -13.61 -8.51 -2.04
CA VAL A 254 -13.83 -8.40 -3.50
C VAL A 254 -14.15 -6.96 -3.91
N GLY A 255 -14.77 -6.21 -3.03
CA GLY A 255 -15.09 -4.78 -3.24
C GLY A 255 -14.11 -3.84 -2.56
N SER A 256 -14.58 -2.66 -2.18
CA SER A 256 -13.79 -1.69 -1.41
C SER A 256 -13.76 -2.07 0.07
N ASN A 257 -12.62 -1.84 0.72
CA ASN A 257 -12.48 -1.96 2.16
C ASN A 257 -12.34 -0.58 2.80
N TYR A 258 -13.06 -0.33 3.89
CA TYR A 258 -12.96 0.88 4.71
C TYR A 258 -12.65 0.47 6.14
N GLU A 259 -11.57 1.00 6.68
CA GLU A 259 -11.20 0.85 8.08
C GLU A 259 -11.15 2.22 8.74
N LEU A 260 -11.99 2.44 9.74
CA LEU A 260 -12.08 3.69 10.49
C LEU A 260 -11.81 3.40 11.97
N ILE A 261 -10.77 4.01 12.51
CA ILE A 261 -10.36 3.84 13.90
C ILE A 261 -10.43 5.19 14.59
N ALA A 262 -11.37 5.37 15.51
CA ALA A 262 -11.54 6.61 16.26
C ALA A 262 -10.51 6.77 17.40
N GLY A 263 -9.90 5.67 17.82
CA GLY A 263 -8.87 5.65 18.85
C GLY A 263 -7.49 5.33 18.27
N SER A 264 -6.66 4.69 19.05
CA SER A 264 -5.33 4.25 18.65
C SER A 264 -5.37 2.90 17.96
N SER A 265 -4.48 2.68 17.01
CA SER A 265 -4.20 1.37 16.41
C SER A 265 -2.79 0.93 16.78
N ASN A 266 -2.65 -0.27 17.35
CA ASN A 266 -1.37 -0.86 17.67
C ASN A 266 -1.23 -2.18 16.91
N VAL A 267 -0.20 -2.28 16.08
CA VAL A 267 0.06 -3.46 15.25
C VAL A 267 1.47 -3.98 15.56
N GLN A 268 1.57 -5.24 15.98
CA GLN A 268 2.84 -5.93 16.16
C GLN A 268 2.90 -7.15 15.26
N ILE A 269 3.91 -7.24 14.41
CA ILE A 269 4.14 -8.36 13.50
C ILE A 269 5.52 -8.92 13.79
N LYS A 270 5.61 -10.23 14.06
CA LYS A 270 6.89 -10.89 14.34
C LYS A 270 7.58 -11.41 13.07
N GLY A 271 6.84 -11.58 12.02
CA GLY A 271 7.35 -12.04 10.72
C GLY A 271 7.47 -10.90 9.70
N ASP A 272 7.56 -11.25 8.44
CA ASP A 272 7.67 -10.33 7.33
C ASP A 272 6.33 -9.63 7.02
N VAL A 273 6.40 -8.42 6.49
CA VAL A 273 5.25 -7.68 5.95
C VAL A 273 5.45 -7.47 4.46
N ASN A 274 4.54 -8.03 3.67
CA ASN A 274 4.51 -7.85 2.23
C ASN A 274 3.30 -7.01 1.83
N LEU A 275 3.53 -5.79 1.34
CA LEU A 275 2.48 -4.88 0.90
C LEU A 275 2.63 -4.59 -0.59
N THR A 276 1.61 -4.97 -1.37
CA THR A 276 1.52 -4.66 -2.80
C THR A 276 0.36 -3.71 -3.06
N ILE A 277 0.60 -2.63 -3.79
CA ILE A 277 -0.40 -1.65 -4.19
C ILE A 277 -0.25 -1.40 -5.68
N ASP A 278 -1.24 -1.81 -6.47
CA ASP A 278 -1.24 -1.58 -7.92
C ASP A 278 -1.65 -0.14 -8.28
N GLY A 279 -2.30 0.53 -7.37
CA GLY A 279 -2.72 1.93 -7.51
C GLY A 279 -1.79 2.92 -6.82
N THR A 280 -2.35 4.04 -6.40
CA THR A 280 -1.63 5.11 -5.71
C THR A 280 -1.77 4.96 -4.19
N LYS A 281 -0.65 4.92 -3.48
CA LYS A 281 -0.62 5.07 -2.02
C LYS A 281 -0.57 6.55 -1.64
N ARG A 282 -1.45 6.99 -0.74
CA ARG A 282 -1.45 8.33 -0.13
C ARG A 282 -1.42 8.18 1.38
N GLU A 283 -0.51 8.89 2.02
CA GLU A 283 -0.43 8.99 3.47
C GLU A 283 -0.51 10.46 3.88
N PHE A 284 -1.29 10.77 4.89
CA PHE A 284 -1.39 12.09 5.50
C PHE A 284 -1.26 11.94 7.01
N ILE A 285 -0.21 12.49 7.57
CA ILE A 285 0.12 12.43 9.00
C ILE A 285 0.15 13.86 9.53
N LYS A 286 -0.68 14.14 10.53
CA LYS A 286 -0.72 15.47 11.18
C LYS A 286 0.36 15.66 12.23
N GLY A 287 0.80 14.59 12.85
CA GLY A 287 1.88 14.58 13.82
C GLY A 287 3.21 14.18 13.22
N ASP A 288 4.09 13.64 14.02
CA ASP A 288 5.41 13.20 13.60
C ASP A 288 5.33 11.85 12.86
N TYR A 289 6.23 11.67 11.91
CA TYR A 289 6.50 10.39 11.27
C TYR A 289 7.88 9.91 11.68
N ILE A 290 7.95 8.83 12.44
CA ILE A 290 9.20 8.25 12.95
C ILE A 290 9.40 6.89 12.29
N LEU A 291 10.53 6.70 11.64
CA LEU A 291 10.92 5.43 11.02
C LEU A 291 12.31 5.03 11.54
N GLU A 292 12.40 3.88 12.18
CA GLU A 292 13.65 3.26 12.60
C GLU A 292 13.82 1.92 11.89
N VAL A 293 14.96 1.69 11.24
CA VAL A 293 15.29 0.46 10.53
C VAL A 293 16.64 -0.03 11.00
N LEU A 294 16.68 -1.12 11.76
CA LEU A 294 17.94 -1.71 12.25
C LEU A 294 18.73 -2.42 11.16
N GLY A 295 18.09 -2.79 10.09
CA GLY A 295 18.72 -3.42 8.93
C GLY A 295 18.93 -2.42 7.78
N ASN A 296 18.97 -2.90 6.57
CA ASN A 296 19.11 -2.07 5.39
C ASN A 296 17.78 -1.39 5.02
N TYR A 297 17.84 -0.12 4.66
CA TYR A 297 16.73 0.60 4.06
C TYR A 297 16.99 0.80 2.57
N THR A 298 16.15 0.22 1.71
CA THR A 298 16.27 0.33 0.27
C THR A 298 15.04 1.02 -0.33
N ARG A 299 15.26 2.07 -1.13
CA ARG A 299 14.21 2.79 -1.86
C ARG A 299 14.55 2.87 -3.34
N LYS A 300 13.65 2.38 -4.21
CA LYS A 300 13.79 2.45 -5.66
C LYS A 300 12.61 3.20 -6.26
N ILE A 301 12.87 4.28 -6.97
CA ILE A 301 11.86 5.13 -7.61
C ILE A 301 12.14 5.17 -9.11
N HIS A 302 11.19 4.70 -9.92
CA HIS A 302 11.35 4.61 -11.37
C HIS A 302 11.15 5.94 -12.11
N LYS A 303 10.53 6.92 -11.47
CA LYS A 303 10.27 8.23 -12.06
C LYS A 303 10.90 9.32 -11.20
N ASN A 304 10.12 10.29 -10.78
CA ASN A 304 10.59 11.45 -10.05
C ASN A 304 10.39 11.27 -8.54
N GLU A 305 11.35 11.70 -7.76
CA GLU A 305 11.20 11.97 -6.34
C GLU A 305 11.18 13.47 -6.11
N GLN A 306 10.25 13.95 -5.30
CA GLN A 306 10.19 15.33 -4.85
C GLN A 306 10.16 15.36 -3.32
N VAL A 307 11.17 15.98 -2.73
CA VAL A 307 11.24 16.23 -1.30
C VAL A 307 11.06 17.72 -1.05
N LYS A 308 10.10 18.09 -0.21
CA LYS A 308 9.84 19.49 0.18
C LYS A 308 9.77 19.58 1.70
N ILE A 309 10.69 20.31 2.29
CA ILE A 309 10.82 20.51 3.74
C ILE A 309 10.55 21.97 4.03
N GLY A 310 9.81 22.24 5.13
CA GLY A 310 9.47 23.61 5.53
C GLY A 310 8.39 24.27 4.65
N ALA A 311 7.46 23.49 4.07
CA ALA A 311 6.40 24.04 3.23
C ALA A 311 5.44 25.00 3.96
N GLY A 312 5.35 24.90 5.29
CA GLY A 312 4.50 25.76 6.16
C GLY A 312 5.31 26.72 7.04
N GLY A 313 6.65 26.81 6.85
CA GLY A 313 7.54 27.61 7.66
C GLY A 313 9.00 27.18 7.49
N ALA A 314 9.87 27.53 8.43
CA ALA A 314 11.26 27.08 8.41
C ALA A 314 11.34 25.58 8.77
N GLY A 315 12.13 24.83 8.01
CA GLY A 315 12.39 23.41 8.26
C GLY A 315 13.81 23.05 7.85
N ASN A 316 14.45 22.13 8.55
CA ASN A 316 15.81 21.69 8.31
C ASN A 316 15.80 20.26 7.73
N LEU A 317 16.78 19.96 6.91
CA LEU A 317 17.19 18.59 6.55
C LEU A 317 18.54 18.34 7.22
N GLU A 318 18.59 17.35 8.11
CA GLU A 318 19.81 16.86 8.71
C GLU A 318 20.08 15.44 8.22
N GLU A 319 21.30 15.17 7.83
CA GLU A 319 21.74 13.85 7.37
C GLU A 319 23.10 13.54 7.99
N GLU A 320 23.20 12.48 8.77
CA GLU A 320 24.44 11.98 9.35
C GLU A 320 24.77 10.60 8.78
N ILE A 321 25.94 10.44 8.20
CA ILE A 321 26.42 9.19 7.62
C ILE A 321 27.79 8.87 8.21
N ILE A 322 27.86 7.84 9.05
CA ILE A 322 29.11 7.40 9.69
C ILE A 322 30.00 6.64 8.69
N GLY A 323 29.42 6.07 7.66
CA GLY A 323 30.14 5.35 6.60
C GLY A 323 30.38 6.19 5.36
N ASN A 324 30.31 5.57 4.19
CA ASN A 324 30.50 6.22 2.90
C ASN A 324 29.19 6.75 2.33
N HIS A 325 29.21 7.98 1.83
CA HIS A 325 28.14 8.53 1.02
C HIS A 325 28.52 8.48 -0.47
N GLY A 326 27.89 7.61 -1.24
CA GLY A 326 28.04 7.52 -2.68
C GLY A 326 26.92 8.31 -3.39
N PHE A 327 27.33 9.12 -4.38
CA PHE A 327 26.41 9.96 -5.14
C PHE A 327 26.75 9.85 -6.63
N ASN A 328 25.82 9.31 -7.43
CA ASN A 328 26.01 9.15 -8.87
C ASN A 328 24.81 9.73 -9.63
N ILE A 329 25.06 10.69 -10.50
CA ILE A 329 24.06 11.34 -11.33
C ILE A 329 24.54 11.33 -12.78
N ASN A 330 23.81 10.67 -13.65
CA ASN A 330 24.15 10.52 -15.06
C ASN A 330 23.89 11.80 -15.89
N ASN A 331 23.15 12.76 -15.37
CA ASN A 331 22.79 13.97 -16.12
C ASN A 331 23.32 15.23 -15.42
N SER A 332 22.49 15.99 -14.74
CA SER A 332 22.86 17.28 -14.17
C SER A 332 22.49 17.39 -12.70
N VAL A 333 23.32 18.04 -11.92
CA VAL A 333 22.99 18.56 -10.59
C VAL A 333 22.81 20.07 -10.70
N ILE A 334 21.60 20.53 -10.39
CA ILE A 334 21.28 21.95 -10.35
C ILE A 334 20.89 22.29 -8.92
N GLY A 335 21.65 23.15 -8.28
CA GLY A 335 21.42 23.59 -6.90
C GLY A 335 21.45 25.12 -6.79
N SER A 336 20.55 25.66 -5.98
CA SER A 336 20.54 27.08 -5.62
C SER A 336 20.40 27.19 -4.10
N ILE A 337 21.28 27.97 -3.47
CA ILE A 337 21.27 28.23 -2.05
C ILE A 337 20.97 29.72 -1.84
N GLY A 338 19.86 30.01 -1.19
CA GLY A 338 19.49 31.37 -0.85
C GLY A 338 19.01 32.21 -2.01
N SER A 339 17.79 32.05 -2.44
CA SER A 339 17.13 32.92 -3.44
C SER A 339 16.47 34.16 -2.83
N GLY A 340 17.13 34.90 -1.98
CA GLY A 340 16.57 36.10 -1.33
C GLY A 340 17.62 37.06 -0.89
N THR A 341 17.22 38.23 -0.40
CA THR A 341 18.08 39.37 -0.02
C THR A 341 18.76 39.25 1.36
N ASP A 342 18.65 38.10 2.02
CA ASP A 342 19.25 37.90 3.34
C ASP A 342 20.72 37.49 3.22
N ASP A 343 21.59 38.21 3.88
CA ASP A 343 23.06 38.07 3.79
C ASP A 343 23.65 36.85 4.52
N ASN A 344 22.84 35.99 5.17
CA ASN A 344 23.30 34.88 6.01
C ASN A 344 23.16 33.49 5.38
N LYS A 345 23.20 33.37 4.05
CA LYS A 345 23.03 32.09 3.35
C LYS A 345 24.38 31.56 2.88
N ASN A 346 24.89 30.56 3.58
CA ASN A 346 26.22 30.02 3.33
C ASN A 346 26.14 28.56 2.82
N TYR A 347 27.04 28.22 1.89
CA TYR A 347 27.44 26.86 1.61
C TYR A 347 28.82 26.63 2.23
N ILE A 348 28.90 25.81 3.26
CA ILE A 348 30.14 25.47 3.95
C ILE A 348 30.45 24.01 3.72
N LEU A 349 31.63 23.74 3.15
CA LEU A 349 32.14 22.38 2.98
C LEU A 349 33.44 22.26 3.77
N THR A 350 33.47 21.45 4.81
CA THR A 350 34.66 21.14 5.60
C THR A 350 35.04 19.68 5.35
N ILE A 351 36.27 19.46 4.90
CA ILE A 351 36.80 18.12 4.59
C ILE A 351 38.04 17.89 5.42
N GLY A 352 38.02 16.92 6.31
CA GLY A 352 39.17 16.55 7.15
C GLY A 352 40.30 15.80 6.41
N GLY A 353 39.98 15.30 5.23
CA GLY A 353 40.93 14.59 4.37
C GLY A 353 41.18 15.30 3.04
N ASN A 354 41.26 14.56 1.95
CA ASN A 354 41.52 15.06 0.61
C ASN A 354 40.23 15.37 -0.16
N GLN A 355 40.24 16.50 -0.89
CA GLN A 355 39.22 16.78 -1.89
C GLN A 355 39.82 16.65 -3.29
N ALA A 356 39.24 15.83 -4.15
CA ALA A 356 39.57 15.75 -5.56
C ALA A 356 38.36 16.12 -6.42
N THR A 357 38.56 17.02 -7.38
CA THR A 357 37.54 17.41 -8.35
C THR A 357 38.06 17.18 -9.76
N THR A 358 37.44 16.31 -10.52
CA THR A 358 37.76 16.05 -11.92
C THR A 358 36.61 16.52 -12.79
N VAL A 359 36.88 17.40 -13.75
CA VAL A 359 35.86 17.95 -14.66
C VAL A 359 36.30 17.67 -16.09
N GLY A 360 35.50 16.91 -16.84
CA GLY A 360 35.78 16.61 -18.26
C GLY A 360 35.58 17.80 -19.21
N GLY A 361 34.87 18.82 -18.77
CA GLY A 361 34.64 20.07 -19.50
C GLY A 361 35.27 21.29 -18.82
N ALA A 362 34.52 22.36 -18.66
CA ALA A 362 34.96 23.58 -18.00
C ALA A 362 34.53 23.63 -16.52
N LEU A 363 35.41 24.06 -15.66
CA LEU A 363 35.12 24.47 -14.29
C LEU A 363 35.12 25.99 -14.21
N ALA A 364 34.01 26.60 -13.82
CA ALA A 364 33.88 28.05 -13.69
C ALA A 364 33.42 28.44 -12.29
N TYR A 365 34.09 29.42 -11.70
CA TYR A 365 33.65 30.10 -10.49
C TYR A 365 33.36 31.57 -10.84
N GLN A 366 32.16 32.03 -10.61
CA GLN A 366 31.77 33.43 -10.73
C GLN A 366 31.41 33.94 -9.34
N VAL A 367 32.19 34.86 -8.83
CA VAL A 367 32.03 35.40 -7.47
C VAL A 367 32.04 36.92 -7.57
N GLN A 368 31.04 37.57 -6.95
CA GLN A 368 30.93 39.05 -7.01
C GLN A 368 31.94 39.77 -6.17
N ASP A 369 32.35 39.20 -5.05
CA ASP A 369 33.26 39.85 -4.09
C ASP A 369 34.66 39.23 -4.17
N ARG A 370 34.91 38.13 -3.50
CA ARG A 370 36.27 37.60 -3.33
C ARG A 370 36.33 36.07 -3.48
N VAL A 371 37.33 35.60 -4.23
CA VAL A 371 37.82 34.22 -4.19
C VAL A 371 39.11 34.18 -3.39
N MET A 372 39.18 33.39 -2.34
CA MET A 372 40.38 33.17 -1.55
C MET A 372 40.84 31.72 -1.65
N LEU A 373 42.07 31.49 -2.12
CA LEU A 373 42.76 30.20 -2.07
C LEU A 373 43.93 30.33 -1.11
N LYS A 374 43.92 29.53 -0.05
CA LYS A 374 44.99 29.52 0.96
C LYS A 374 45.47 28.11 1.20
N SER A 375 46.76 27.91 1.15
CA SER A 375 47.41 26.64 1.51
C SER A 375 48.53 26.93 2.48
N SER A 376 48.82 26.06 3.42
CA SER A 376 49.99 26.11 4.28
C SER A 376 51.25 25.59 3.60
N ASP A 377 51.11 24.89 2.46
CA ASP A 377 52.19 24.30 1.72
C ASP A 377 52.25 24.85 0.29
N VAL A 378 51.58 24.28 -0.65
CA VAL A 378 51.66 24.63 -2.08
C VAL A 378 50.29 24.91 -2.68
N ILE A 379 50.15 25.91 -3.52
CA ILE A 379 49.10 26.10 -4.49
C ILE A 379 49.70 25.93 -5.88
N MET A 380 49.31 24.87 -6.59
CA MET A 380 49.82 24.59 -7.94
C MET A 380 48.74 24.83 -8.97
N MET A 381 49.05 25.57 -10.01
CA MET A 381 48.20 25.78 -11.18
C MET A 381 48.94 25.31 -12.43
N HIS A 382 48.46 24.30 -13.09
CA HIS A 382 49.05 23.72 -14.30
C HIS A 382 48.04 23.68 -15.43
N ALA A 383 48.44 24.12 -16.61
CA ALA A 383 47.63 24.03 -17.82
C ALA A 383 48.51 23.69 -19.03
N ASN A 384 48.06 22.76 -19.87
CA ASN A 384 48.77 22.37 -21.09
C ASN A 384 48.85 23.49 -22.13
N LYS A 385 47.95 24.46 -22.10
CA LYS A 385 47.93 25.57 -23.06
C LYS A 385 48.23 26.92 -22.42
N ARG A 386 47.46 27.37 -21.45
CA ARG A 386 47.60 28.69 -20.87
C ARG A 386 47.05 28.77 -19.44
N VAL A 387 47.77 29.39 -18.56
CA VAL A 387 47.28 29.99 -17.31
C VAL A 387 47.18 31.48 -17.53
N ALA A 388 46.06 32.12 -17.30
CA ALA A 388 45.90 33.55 -17.43
C ALA A 388 45.33 34.15 -16.14
N MET A 389 45.91 35.25 -15.68
CA MET A 389 45.33 36.12 -14.68
C MET A 389 45.04 37.46 -15.34
N VAL A 390 43.80 37.89 -15.29
CA VAL A 390 43.37 39.16 -15.92
C VAL A 390 42.59 39.95 -14.87
N SER A 391 42.95 41.19 -14.69
CA SER A 391 42.27 42.14 -13.80
C SER A 391 42.05 43.46 -14.52
N ILE A 392 40.96 44.16 -14.24
CA ILE A 392 40.73 45.52 -14.76
C ILE A 392 41.59 46.53 -14.05
N ASN A 393 41.93 46.29 -12.79
CA ASN A 393 42.74 47.22 -11.98
C ASN A 393 44.17 46.68 -11.79
N ASN A 394 44.36 45.83 -10.80
CA ASN A 394 45.70 45.35 -10.44
C ASN A 394 45.76 43.84 -10.38
N VAL A 395 46.91 43.28 -10.74
CA VAL A 395 47.33 41.92 -10.40
C VAL A 395 48.54 42.05 -9.50
N ASP A 396 48.41 41.78 -8.21
CA ASP A 396 49.51 41.84 -7.24
C ASP A 396 50.02 40.42 -6.98
N ILE A 397 51.30 40.23 -7.21
CA ILE A 397 52.01 38.99 -6.95
C ILE A 397 53.19 39.32 -6.02
N SER A 398 53.20 38.75 -4.83
CA SER A 398 54.23 38.96 -3.84
C SER A 398 54.71 37.63 -3.25
N ALA A 399 55.99 37.58 -2.92
CA ALA A 399 56.59 36.42 -2.26
C ALA A 399 57.41 36.90 -1.07
N GLY A 400 57.35 36.23 0.07
CA GLY A 400 58.09 36.61 1.30
C GLY A 400 59.54 36.35 1.21
N THR A 401 60.00 35.42 0.37
CA THR A 401 61.47 35.14 0.18
C THR A 401 61.90 35.23 -1.27
N SER A 402 61.31 34.44 -2.15
CA SER A 402 61.74 34.37 -3.55
C SER A 402 60.57 34.17 -4.52
N MET A 403 60.64 34.83 -5.65
CA MET A 403 59.74 34.63 -6.79
C MET A 403 60.53 34.14 -8.00
N TYR A 404 60.20 32.99 -8.54
CA TYR A 404 60.81 32.44 -9.75
C TYR A 404 59.85 32.51 -10.91
N ILE A 405 60.22 33.15 -11.99
CA ILE A 405 59.47 33.20 -13.23
C ILE A 405 60.40 32.73 -14.33
N SER A 406 60.03 31.62 -15.00
CA SER A 406 60.80 31.05 -16.07
C SER A 406 59.93 30.65 -17.27
N ALA A 407 60.49 30.78 -18.44
CA ALA A 407 59.92 30.34 -19.69
C ALA A 407 60.94 29.54 -20.49
N ALA A 408 60.44 28.42 -21.11
CA ALA A 408 61.35 27.58 -21.94
C ALA A 408 61.83 28.26 -23.24
N SER A 409 61.06 29.22 -23.74
CA SER A 409 61.45 29.95 -24.97
C SER A 409 61.46 31.45 -24.81
N THR A 410 60.32 32.06 -24.57
CA THR A 410 60.20 33.54 -24.52
C THR A 410 59.43 33.99 -23.29
N MET A 411 59.90 35.00 -22.62
CA MET A 411 59.14 35.71 -21.57
C MET A 411 58.96 37.15 -22.07
N ASP A 412 57.72 37.52 -22.35
CA ASP A 412 57.38 38.87 -22.77
C ASP A 412 56.69 39.58 -21.60
N ILE A 413 57.32 40.72 -21.20
CA ILE A 413 56.71 41.65 -20.24
C ILE A 413 56.46 42.95 -20.98
N LYS A 414 55.18 43.26 -21.25
CA LYS A 414 54.75 44.39 -22.08
C LYS A 414 53.75 45.26 -21.32
N SER A 415 53.86 46.58 -21.54
CA SER A 415 52.82 47.53 -21.24
C SER A 415 52.25 48.06 -22.56
N GLU A 416 50.98 47.95 -22.80
CA GLU A 416 50.26 48.35 -24.04
C GLU A 416 49.99 49.87 -24.07
N ALA A 417 50.10 50.52 -22.92
CA ALA A 417 49.92 51.98 -22.80
C ALA A 417 51.22 52.60 -22.33
N VAL A 418 51.26 53.92 -22.28
CA VAL A 418 52.43 54.66 -21.71
C VAL A 418 52.57 54.28 -20.22
N GLY A 419 53.26 53.21 -19.96
CA GLY A 419 53.43 52.63 -18.62
C GLY A 419 54.87 52.56 -18.25
N THR A 420 55.17 52.69 -16.98
CA THR A 420 56.51 52.56 -16.44
C THR A 420 56.73 51.16 -15.90
N MET A 421 57.76 50.48 -16.34
CA MET A 421 58.24 49.28 -15.68
C MET A 421 59.29 49.71 -14.65
N THR A 422 58.95 49.60 -13.38
CA THR A 422 59.81 50.02 -12.30
C THR A 422 60.34 48.83 -11.54
N PHE A 423 61.66 48.73 -11.43
CA PHE A 423 62.30 47.77 -10.57
C PHE A 423 62.83 48.56 -9.36
N LEU A 424 62.23 48.38 -8.21
CA LEU A 424 62.63 49.02 -6.95
C LEU A 424 63.12 47.92 -6.00
N GLY A 425 64.32 48.06 -5.54
CA GLY A 425 64.91 47.21 -4.53
C GLY A 425 66.02 47.95 -3.79
N ASP A 426 65.90 48.05 -2.47
CA ASP A 426 66.96 48.61 -1.66
C ASP A 426 68.11 47.60 -1.57
N GLY A 427 69.27 47.91 -2.23
CA GLY A 427 70.42 47.02 -2.32
C GLY A 427 70.29 45.87 -3.31
N SER A 428 69.29 45.89 -4.23
CA SER A 428 69.05 44.81 -5.19
C SER A 428 69.86 44.96 -6.46
N THR A 429 70.41 43.87 -6.93
CA THR A 429 71.13 43.80 -8.23
C THR A 429 70.22 43.23 -9.27
N ILE A 430 69.99 43.92 -10.40
CA ILE A 430 69.28 43.35 -11.56
C ILE A 430 70.33 42.78 -12.49
N THR A 431 70.43 41.46 -12.52
CA THR A 431 71.42 40.75 -13.34
C THR A 431 70.74 40.10 -14.54
N ALA A 432 71.10 40.47 -15.76
CA ALA A 432 70.72 39.81 -16.98
C ALA A 432 71.85 38.94 -17.50
N THR A 433 71.66 37.65 -17.64
CA THR A 433 72.62 36.71 -18.19
C THR A 433 72.11 36.03 -19.43
N ASN A 434 72.87 35.88 -20.46
CA ASN A 434 72.47 35.25 -21.73
C ASN A 434 72.87 33.76 -21.83
N GLY A 435 73.04 33.05 -20.75
CA GLY A 435 73.40 31.63 -20.77
C GLY A 435 74.88 31.33 -21.06
N SER A 436 75.71 32.31 -21.43
CA SER A 436 77.13 32.27 -21.39
C SER A 436 77.54 33.28 -20.36
N SER A 437 78.53 33.01 -19.56
CA SER A 437 78.94 33.63 -18.31
C SER A 437 79.13 35.19 -18.28
N THR A 438 78.46 35.93 -19.12
CA THR A 438 78.44 37.36 -19.15
C THR A 438 77.17 37.93 -18.60
N ALA A 439 77.16 38.42 -17.39
CA ALA A 439 76.04 39.12 -16.77
C ALA A 439 76.06 40.60 -17.28
N ILE A 440 74.84 41.05 -17.69
CA ILE A 440 74.61 42.46 -17.97
C ILE A 440 74.03 43.09 -16.71
N GLU A 441 74.76 43.88 -16.03
CA GLU A 441 74.35 44.60 -14.83
C GLU A 441 73.56 45.86 -15.23
N LEU A 442 72.24 45.86 -15.08
CA LEU A 442 71.33 46.95 -15.47
C LEU A 442 71.33 48.08 -14.45
N THR A 443 71.80 47.88 -13.23
CA THR A 443 71.86 48.90 -12.16
C THR A 443 72.93 49.97 -12.36
N ALA A 444 73.96 49.71 -13.18
CA ALA A 444 75.01 50.67 -13.51
C ALA A 444 74.75 51.43 -14.81
N HIS A 445 73.67 51.18 -15.50
CA HIS A 445 73.41 51.81 -16.80
C HIS A 445 72.55 53.10 -16.63
N ILE A 446 73.25 54.20 -16.47
CA ILE A 446 72.71 55.56 -16.38
C ILE A 446 72.89 56.27 -17.72
N HIS A 447 71.79 56.49 -18.48
CA HIS A 447 71.78 57.44 -19.54
C HIS A 447 71.71 58.86 -18.93
N ARG A 448 72.81 59.59 -18.93
CA ARG A 448 72.78 61.02 -18.68
C ARG A 448 72.55 61.73 -20.01
N ASP A 449 71.32 62.08 -20.29
CA ASP A 449 71.02 63.07 -21.25
C ASP A 449 71.37 64.46 -20.63
N THR A 450 72.48 65.05 -21.04
CA THR A 450 72.76 66.42 -20.69
C THR A 450 72.25 67.28 -21.84
N PRO A 451 71.26 68.13 -21.66
CA PRO A 451 70.79 69.02 -22.70
C PRO A 451 71.86 70.07 -22.89
N GLY A 452 72.54 70.10 -24.06
CA GLY A 452 73.28 71.25 -24.51
C GLY A 452 74.75 71.12 -24.85
N LEU A 453 75.33 69.97 -24.98
CA LEU A 453 76.65 69.81 -25.56
C LEU A 453 76.65 68.68 -26.59
N GLY A 454 77.00 69.06 -27.78
CA GLY A 454 77.02 68.30 -29.00
C GLY A 454 77.28 66.81 -28.96
N SER A 455 76.63 66.14 -29.88
CA SER A 455 76.63 64.75 -30.16
C SER A 455 77.98 64.03 -30.02
N ASN A 456 78.12 63.37 -28.89
CA ASN A 456 79.04 62.23 -28.85
C ASN A 456 78.15 60.96 -28.72
N PRO A 457 78.34 60.01 -29.62
CA PRO A 457 77.63 58.78 -29.50
C PRO A 457 78.00 58.08 -28.21
N THR A 458 77.05 57.75 -27.42
CA THR A 458 77.22 56.90 -26.24
C THR A 458 77.87 55.59 -26.69
N SER A 459 79.11 55.37 -26.22
CA SER A 459 79.77 54.08 -26.39
C SER A 459 78.86 52.97 -25.88
N ALA A 460 78.75 51.90 -26.64
CA ALA A 460 78.05 50.70 -26.18
C ALA A 460 78.71 50.24 -24.85
N PRO A 461 77.94 49.74 -23.91
CA PRO A 461 78.49 49.22 -22.67
C PRO A 461 79.47 48.10 -23.02
N GLU A 462 80.68 48.20 -22.51
CA GLU A 462 81.71 47.14 -22.58
C GLU A 462 81.13 45.95 -21.78
N ALA A 463 81.24 44.75 -22.33
CA ALA A 463 80.76 43.51 -21.79
C ALA A 463 81.50 43.04 -20.54
#